data_78b2a25c11606c773bab62b887a518bc
#
_entry.id   78b2a25c11606c773bab62b887a518bc
#
_cell.length_a   1.000
_cell.length_b   1.000
_cell.length_c   1.000
_cell.angle_alpha   90.00
_cell.angle_beta   90.00
_cell.angle_gamma   90.00
#
_symmetry.space_group_name_H-M   'P 1'
#
loop_
_entity.id
_entity.type
_entity.pdbx_description
1 polymer ?
#
loop_
_entity_poly.entity_id
_entity_poly.type
_entity_poly.pdbx_seq_one_letter_code
_entity_poly.pdbx_strand_id
1 'polypeptide(L)'
;MKKRKILIAVILSAAFHAQAQKLSPNTSLMLNDWEAQKKEAVQKNGMNAPADRMVSAFISVDDSKVADELRKHGVTVRSVLGGVVTASLPISSINTIAAIDGVTNIQAGTEARLLMDNARADANVDACHTATESLGDYTGKGVVVGIVDNGFEYAHADFLKNNYTETRVARVWDQSATSGTAPEKYGYGAEYTTLNEMKLQRCDMSKTFHGTHVAGIAAGSDQSSKYYGVAPDADIVLVSFSSQNTSVIDGIKYVFDYAESVGKPCVVNISLGTHLGPHDGTSATDRALAELVGPGRIIVGAAGNEGATQVHASKTFKEGDTIMKTMIGFNDASAGAKTARIDIWSDKDAALKVKAVVVDTNDGSILAESSEVATDGAADMKYTFPDGCGVEGNVQMALQVDSHNDRPEVLALYRTSSFDNNRRIGLVVTGSEGSTVHMWNCDVTGNFLSEGKAGWTDGDANYTIAEIGGISPDVITAGSYNTKDSYQNFMGNVYDLNPEVVGNLGERSLFSSCGPTTDGRYKPDVTAPGCAIVSATSKYYQGFFPLTTVDKSSYNNDYYDRFVTP
;
A
#
# COMPACT_ATOMS: atom_id res chain seq x y z
N MET A 1 10.76 -35.08 -39.49
CA MET A 1 11.35 -33.90 -38.81
C MET A 1 10.37 -32.78 -38.47
N LYS A 2 9.40 -32.40 -39.31
CA LYS A 2 8.40 -31.36 -39.04
C LYS A 2 7.49 -31.62 -37.82
N LYS A 3 6.99 -32.87 -37.63
CA LYS A 3 6.11 -33.24 -36.51
C LYS A 3 6.82 -33.19 -35.15
N ARG A 4 8.12 -33.46 -35.05
CA ARG A 4 8.90 -33.33 -33.81
C ARG A 4 9.16 -31.88 -33.43
N LYS A 5 9.36 -30.99 -34.43
CA LYS A 5 9.53 -29.53 -34.15
C LYS A 5 8.25 -28.87 -33.67
N ILE A 6 7.08 -29.30 -34.18
CA ILE A 6 5.77 -28.78 -33.71
C ILE A 6 5.47 -29.25 -32.29
N LEU A 7 5.78 -30.53 -31.96
CA LEU A 7 5.58 -31.07 -30.63
C LEU A 7 6.47 -30.36 -29.57
N ILE A 8 7.73 -30.07 -29.92
CA ILE A 8 8.65 -29.34 -29.03
C ILE A 8 8.20 -27.89 -28.88
N ALA A 9 7.69 -27.23 -29.93
CA ALA A 9 7.15 -25.89 -29.84
C ALA A 9 5.88 -25.80 -28.98
N VAL A 10 4.99 -26.80 -29.09
CA VAL A 10 3.77 -26.88 -28.26
C VAL A 10 4.11 -27.19 -26.78
N ILE A 11 5.08 -28.06 -26.52
CA ILE A 11 5.52 -28.38 -25.16
C ILE A 11 6.24 -27.16 -24.54
N LEU A 12 7.06 -26.42 -25.30
CA LEU A 12 7.69 -25.20 -24.86
C LEU A 12 6.66 -24.07 -24.60
N SER A 13 5.64 -23.94 -25.47
CA SER A 13 4.57 -22.96 -25.25
C SER A 13 3.71 -23.34 -24.03
N ALA A 14 3.37 -24.60 -23.84
CA ALA A 14 2.62 -25.07 -22.67
C ALA A 14 3.42 -24.89 -21.35
N ALA A 15 4.75 -25.13 -21.39
CA ALA A 15 5.62 -24.89 -20.25
C ALA A 15 5.73 -23.37 -19.90
N PHE A 16 5.77 -22.51 -20.91
CA PHE A 16 5.73 -21.05 -20.71
C PHE A 16 4.39 -20.57 -20.17
N HIS A 17 3.27 -21.12 -20.62
CA HIS A 17 1.94 -20.78 -20.08
C HIS A 17 1.77 -21.26 -18.64
N ALA A 18 2.25 -22.45 -18.28
CA ALA A 18 2.21 -22.94 -16.90
C ALA A 18 3.08 -22.11 -15.94
N GLN A 19 4.17 -21.51 -16.42
CA GLN A 19 5.01 -20.61 -15.62
C GLN A 19 4.41 -19.20 -15.49
N ALA A 20 3.76 -18.68 -16.53
CA ALA A 20 3.07 -17.38 -16.46
C ALA A 20 1.95 -17.39 -15.41
N GLN A 21 1.29 -18.53 -15.18
CA GLN A 21 0.26 -18.70 -14.15
C GLN A 21 0.78 -18.68 -12.70
N LYS A 22 2.10 -18.80 -12.48
CA LYS A 22 2.71 -18.75 -11.13
C LYS A 22 3.28 -17.37 -10.78
N LEU A 23 3.10 -16.36 -11.62
CA LEU A 23 3.53 -14.99 -11.35
C LEU A 23 2.31 -14.07 -11.29
N SER A 24 2.21 -13.26 -10.24
CA SER A 24 1.18 -12.23 -10.22
C SER A 24 1.34 -11.27 -11.41
N PRO A 25 0.28 -10.62 -11.90
CA PRO A 25 0.37 -9.69 -13.01
C PRO A 25 1.42 -8.59 -12.78
N ASN A 26 1.50 -8.03 -11.57
CA ASN A 26 2.53 -7.05 -11.23
C ASN A 26 3.95 -7.63 -11.36
N THR A 27 4.17 -8.87 -10.94
CA THR A 27 5.47 -9.55 -11.08
C THR A 27 5.81 -9.80 -12.54
N SER A 28 4.84 -10.25 -13.34
CA SER A 28 5.01 -10.47 -14.78
C SER A 28 5.35 -9.16 -15.50
N LEU A 29 4.63 -8.08 -15.23
CA LEU A 29 4.90 -6.77 -15.83
C LEU A 29 6.29 -6.24 -15.47
N MET A 30 6.67 -6.33 -14.20
CA MET A 30 7.99 -5.92 -13.72
C MET A 30 9.12 -6.72 -14.39
N LEU A 31 8.94 -8.02 -14.53
CA LEU A 31 9.93 -8.91 -15.17
C LEU A 31 10.04 -8.64 -16.66
N ASN A 32 8.91 -8.51 -17.35
CA ASN A 32 8.86 -8.20 -18.78
C ASN A 32 9.54 -6.87 -19.11
N ASP A 33 9.33 -5.87 -18.26
CA ASP A 33 9.95 -4.56 -18.41
C ASP A 33 11.49 -4.63 -18.24
N TRP A 34 11.96 -5.32 -17.20
CA TRP A 34 13.38 -5.55 -16.97
C TRP A 34 14.05 -6.32 -18.13
N GLU A 35 13.40 -7.39 -18.64
CA GLU A 35 13.90 -8.15 -19.79
C GLU A 35 13.93 -7.32 -21.08
N ALA A 36 12.92 -6.46 -21.29
CA ALA A 36 12.87 -5.58 -22.44
C ALA A 36 14.03 -4.57 -22.41
N GLN A 37 14.29 -3.94 -21.26
CA GLN A 37 15.41 -3.01 -21.07
C GLN A 37 16.76 -3.72 -21.28
N LYS A 38 16.90 -4.96 -20.79
CA LYS A 38 18.11 -5.77 -20.98
C LYS A 38 18.35 -6.09 -22.46
N LYS A 39 17.30 -6.45 -23.21
CA LYS A 39 17.39 -6.69 -24.66
C LYS A 39 17.78 -5.42 -25.43
N GLU A 40 17.19 -4.30 -25.08
CA GLU A 40 17.53 -2.99 -25.68
C GLU A 40 18.98 -2.59 -25.41
N ALA A 41 19.46 -2.77 -24.18
CA ALA A 41 20.84 -2.50 -23.82
C ALA A 41 21.84 -3.36 -24.60
N VAL A 42 21.54 -4.65 -24.82
CA VAL A 42 22.37 -5.54 -25.66
C VAL A 42 22.44 -5.04 -27.11
N GLN A 43 21.33 -4.56 -27.67
CA GLN A 43 21.30 -3.99 -29.03
C GLN A 43 22.11 -2.67 -29.14
N LYS A 44 22.22 -1.93 -28.04
CA LYS A 44 23.01 -0.67 -27.93
C LYS A 44 24.44 -0.90 -27.38
N ASN A 45 25.06 -2.04 -27.67
CA ASN A 45 26.43 -2.40 -27.22
C ASN A 45 26.63 -2.44 -25.69
N GLY A 46 25.63 -2.85 -24.94
CA GLY A 46 25.71 -3.06 -23.49
C GLY A 46 25.71 -1.79 -22.63
N MET A 47 25.62 -0.61 -23.23
CA MET A 47 25.48 0.63 -22.45
C MET A 47 24.06 0.68 -21.84
N ASN A 48 24.02 0.97 -20.53
CA ASN A 48 22.78 1.08 -19.74
C ASN A 48 21.96 -0.22 -19.56
N ALA A 49 22.61 -1.38 -19.53
CA ALA A 49 21.90 -2.61 -19.12
C ALA A 49 21.38 -2.47 -17.69
N PRO A 50 20.10 -2.82 -17.42
CA PRO A 50 19.59 -2.77 -16.06
C PRO A 50 20.33 -3.76 -15.16
N ALA A 51 20.67 -3.33 -13.95
CA ALA A 51 21.29 -4.20 -12.97
C ALA A 51 20.37 -5.37 -12.58
N ASP A 52 20.96 -6.49 -12.20
CA ASP A 52 20.23 -7.60 -11.57
C ASP A 52 19.94 -7.20 -10.11
N ARG A 53 18.82 -6.51 -9.92
CA ARG A 53 18.42 -5.97 -8.60
C ARG A 53 17.70 -7.02 -7.77
N MET A 54 17.80 -6.88 -6.45
CA MET A 54 16.99 -7.66 -5.51
C MET A 54 15.55 -7.17 -5.51
N VAL A 55 14.62 -8.11 -5.51
CA VAL A 55 13.18 -7.88 -5.42
C VAL A 55 12.67 -8.50 -4.14
N SER A 56 11.92 -7.74 -3.34
CA SER A 56 11.12 -8.29 -2.24
C SER A 56 9.87 -8.93 -2.82
N ALA A 57 9.48 -10.10 -2.32
CA ALA A 57 8.30 -10.82 -2.83
C ALA A 57 7.60 -11.63 -1.74
N PHE A 58 6.30 -11.81 -1.91
CA PHE A 58 5.56 -12.92 -1.30
C PHE A 58 5.68 -14.12 -2.24
N ILE A 59 6.05 -15.27 -1.69
CA ILE A 59 6.08 -16.55 -2.41
C ILE A 59 5.06 -17.45 -1.74
N SER A 60 3.98 -17.76 -2.44
CA SER A 60 2.99 -18.71 -1.97
C SER A 60 3.48 -20.13 -2.21
N VAL A 61 3.34 -20.98 -1.20
CA VAL A 61 3.84 -22.36 -1.20
C VAL A 61 2.75 -23.31 -0.69
N ASP A 62 2.74 -24.54 -1.19
CA ASP A 62 1.80 -25.57 -0.73
C ASP A 62 2.24 -26.26 0.57
N ASP A 63 3.56 -26.23 0.90
CA ASP A 63 4.13 -26.71 2.15
C ASP A 63 5.24 -25.75 2.62
N SER A 64 5.23 -25.39 3.90
CA SER A 64 6.25 -24.53 4.52
C SER A 64 7.70 -25.04 4.36
N LYS A 65 7.89 -26.36 4.15
CA LYS A 65 9.20 -26.96 3.85
C LYS A 65 9.82 -26.50 2.53
N VAL A 66 9.01 -25.97 1.60
CA VAL A 66 9.50 -25.37 0.34
C VAL A 66 10.43 -24.18 0.63
N ALA A 67 10.29 -23.53 1.79
CA ALA A 67 11.18 -22.46 2.21
C ALA A 67 12.66 -22.88 2.27
N ASP A 68 12.95 -24.13 2.63
CA ASP A 68 14.33 -24.65 2.65
C ASP A 68 14.86 -24.88 1.23
N GLU A 69 13.99 -25.26 0.32
CA GLU A 69 14.35 -25.39 -1.11
C GLU A 69 14.61 -24.01 -1.74
N LEU A 70 13.78 -23.02 -1.41
CA LEU A 70 13.99 -21.62 -1.82
C LEU A 70 15.37 -21.11 -1.40
N ARG A 71 15.80 -21.38 -0.15
CA ARG A 71 17.14 -20.99 0.36
C ARG A 71 18.28 -21.61 -0.46
N LYS A 72 18.16 -22.88 -0.86
CA LYS A 72 19.16 -23.56 -1.70
C LYS A 72 19.31 -22.93 -3.08
N HIS A 73 18.26 -22.28 -3.57
CA HIS A 73 18.25 -21.56 -4.84
C HIS A 73 18.62 -20.08 -4.72
N GLY A 74 19.23 -19.67 -3.58
CA GLY A 74 19.73 -18.31 -3.38
C GLY A 74 18.68 -17.27 -3.00
N VAL A 75 17.47 -17.72 -2.63
CA VAL A 75 16.42 -16.85 -2.10
C VAL A 75 16.70 -16.53 -0.64
N THR A 76 16.73 -15.26 -0.29
CA THR A 76 16.80 -14.83 1.11
C THR A 76 15.38 -14.90 1.70
N VAL A 77 15.07 -16.02 2.35
CA VAL A 77 13.80 -16.21 3.06
C VAL A 77 13.84 -15.42 4.36
N ARG A 78 12.86 -14.56 4.59
CA ARG A 78 12.73 -13.70 5.78
C ARG A 78 11.74 -14.28 6.79
N SER A 79 10.48 -14.44 6.39
CA SER A 79 9.43 -15.03 7.23
C SER A 79 8.74 -16.17 6.51
N VAL A 80 8.29 -17.17 7.28
CA VAL A 80 7.45 -18.28 6.79
C VAL A 80 6.16 -18.23 7.58
N LEU A 81 5.05 -17.92 6.92
CA LEU A 81 3.75 -17.65 7.52
C LEU A 81 2.71 -18.53 6.84
N GLY A 82 2.43 -19.71 7.43
CA GLY A 82 1.56 -20.69 6.78
C GLY A 82 2.04 -21.05 5.37
N GLY A 83 1.18 -20.85 4.38
CA GLY A 83 1.48 -21.04 2.95
C GLY A 83 2.13 -19.82 2.26
N VAL A 84 2.60 -18.81 3.01
CA VAL A 84 3.21 -17.59 2.46
C VAL A 84 4.62 -17.39 3.01
N VAL A 85 5.58 -17.14 2.12
CA VAL A 85 6.97 -16.84 2.45
C VAL A 85 7.30 -15.41 2.01
N THR A 86 7.73 -14.54 2.95
CA THR A 86 8.33 -13.27 2.55
C THR A 86 9.81 -13.48 2.24
N ALA A 87 10.25 -12.97 1.10
CA ALA A 87 11.59 -13.25 0.62
C ALA A 87 12.20 -12.09 -0.17
N SER A 88 13.51 -12.13 -0.35
CA SER A 88 14.23 -11.30 -1.30
C SER A 88 15.00 -12.19 -2.28
N LEU A 89 14.88 -11.90 -3.57
CA LEU A 89 15.50 -12.68 -4.63
C LEU A 89 15.93 -11.78 -5.79
N PRO A 90 16.97 -12.15 -6.56
CA PRO A 90 17.33 -11.42 -7.77
C PRO A 90 16.20 -11.46 -8.80
N ILE A 91 15.92 -10.34 -9.48
CA ILE A 91 14.88 -10.27 -10.50
C ILE A 91 15.10 -11.32 -11.62
N SER A 92 16.36 -11.61 -11.95
CA SER A 92 16.72 -12.63 -12.94
C SER A 92 16.34 -14.06 -12.53
N SER A 93 16.17 -14.33 -11.24
CA SER A 93 15.87 -15.66 -10.71
C SER A 93 14.37 -15.97 -10.62
N ILE A 94 13.49 -14.99 -10.81
CA ILE A 94 12.03 -15.12 -10.59
C ILE A 94 11.46 -16.34 -11.35
N ASN A 95 11.76 -16.51 -12.64
CA ASN A 95 11.28 -17.65 -13.43
C ASN A 95 11.81 -18.99 -12.93
N THR A 96 13.05 -19.03 -12.45
CA THR A 96 13.67 -20.24 -11.89
C THR A 96 13.00 -20.62 -10.57
N ILE A 97 12.71 -19.63 -9.73
CA ILE A 97 12.05 -19.84 -8.44
C ILE A 97 10.58 -20.25 -8.65
N ALA A 98 9.88 -19.68 -9.62
CA ALA A 98 8.52 -20.09 -9.98
C ALA A 98 8.45 -21.56 -10.47
N ALA A 99 9.52 -22.09 -11.02
CA ALA A 99 9.60 -23.47 -11.48
C ALA A 99 9.83 -24.49 -10.35
N ILE A 100 10.15 -24.06 -9.13
CA ILE A 100 10.34 -24.95 -7.98
C ILE A 100 9.00 -25.64 -7.67
N ASP A 101 9.07 -26.94 -7.44
CA ASP A 101 7.90 -27.73 -7.03
C ASP A 101 7.42 -27.26 -5.64
N GLY A 102 6.10 -27.09 -5.50
CA GLY A 102 5.50 -26.53 -4.31
C GLY A 102 5.44 -25.00 -4.25
N VAL A 103 6.05 -24.26 -5.18
CA VAL A 103 5.78 -22.83 -5.37
C VAL A 103 4.51 -22.67 -6.20
N THR A 104 3.52 -21.99 -5.68
CA THR A 104 2.21 -21.79 -6.33
C THR A 104 2.04 -20.41 -6.93
N ASN A 105 2.61 -19.36 -6.30
CA ASN A 105 2.59 -18.00 -6.84
C ASN A 105 3.80 -17.19 -6.35
N ILE A 106 4.25 -16.21 -7.14
CA ILE A 106 5.23 -15.19 -6.76
C ILE A 106 4.61 -13.82 -7.04
N GLN A 107 4.43 -13.05 -5.97
CA GLN A 107 3.93 -11.68 -6.00
C GLN A 107 5.05 -10.74 -5.55
N ALA A 108 5.59 -9.94 -6.49
CA ALA A 108 6.54 -8.88 -6.15
C ALA A 108 5.89 -7.86 -5.21
N GLY A 109 6.65 -7.40 -4.22
CA GLY A 109 6.20 -6.37 -3.30
C GLY A 109 5.86 -5.07 -4.04
N THR A 110 4.78 -4.43 -3.61
CA THR A 110 4.29 -3.15 -4.14
C THR A 110 4.57 -2.02 -3.15
N GLU A 111 4.56 -0.78 -3.63
CA GLU A 111 4.70 0.38 -2.76
C GLU A 111 3.44 0.55 -1.90
N ALA A 112 3.65 0.79 -0.60
CA ALA A 112 2.62 1.12 0.36
C ALA A 112 2.64 2.64 0.63
N ARG A 113 1.45 3.26 0.75
CA ARG A 113 1.29 4.70 0.99
C ARG A 113 0.77 4.99 2.39
N LEU A 114 1.04 6.20 2.88
CA LEU A 114 0.84 6.60 4.28
C LEU A 114 -0.50 7.32 4.50
N LEU A 115 -1.18 7.07 5.65
CA LEU A 115 -2.51 7.58 6.03
C LEU A 115 -2.57 7.90 7.54
N MET A 116 -3.48 8.79 8.04
CA MET A 116 -3.29 9.39 9.37
C MET A 116 -4.42 10.09 10.15
N ASP A 117 -4.37 10.19 11.45
CA ASP A 117 -4.53 11.25 12.49
C ASP A 117 -5.72 11.19 13.47
N ASN A 118 -5.61 11.69 14.80
CA ASN A 118 -6.60 11.53 15.90
C ASN A 118 -6.70 12.63 16.96
N ALA A 119 -7.89 12.77 17.61
CA ALA A 119 -8.16 13.64 18.75
C ALA A 119 -8.64 12.84 20.00
N ARG A 120 -7.87 12.91 21.08
CA ARG A 120 -8.01 12.06 22.28
C ARG A 120 -9.30 12.33 23.08
N ALA A 121 -9.70 13.59 23.19
CA ALA A 121 -10.88 13.97 23.99
C ALA A 121 -12.18 13.41 23.40
N ASP A 122 -12.36 13.53 22.07
CA ASP A 122 -13.57 13.08 21.38
C ASP A 122 -13.68 11.54 21.34
N ALA A 123 -12.54 10.84 21.37
CA ALA A 123 -12.49 9.39 21.48
C ALA A 123 -12.65 8.86 22.92
N ASN A 124 -12.93 9.74 23.91
CA ASN A 124 -13.03 9.42 25.33
C ASN A 124 -11.77 8.76 25.94
N VAL A 125 -10.61 8.96 25.34
CA VAL A 125 -9.34 8.38 25.82
C VAL A 125 -8.97 8.91 27.20
N ASP A 126 -9.24 10.20 27.48
CA ASP A 126 -8.96 10.81 28.79
C ASP A 126 -9.72 10.12 29.94
N ALA A 127 -10.91 9.59 29.67
CA ALA A 127 -11.66 8.79 30.64
C ALA A 127 -10.98 7.43 30.94
N CYS A 128 -10.27 6.86 29.96
CA CYS A 128 -9.49 5.63 30.14
C CYS A 128 -8.20 5.86 30.92
N HIS A 129 -7.65 7.08 30.89
CA HIS A 129 -6.43 7.45 31.63
C HIS A 129 -6.70 7.75 33.12
N THR A 130 -7.96 7.91 33.51
CA THR A 130 -8.32 8.22 34.90
C THR A 130 -8.98 7.01 35.55
N ALA A 131 -8.37 6.49 36.60
CA ALA A 131 -8.95 5.40 37.36
C ALA A 131 -10.30 5.80 37.95
N THR A 132 -11.34 4.99 37.68
CA THR A 132 -12.70 5.14 38.21
C THR A 132 -13.11 3.82 38.87
N GLU A 133 -14.31 3.78 39.51
CA GLU A 133 -14.83 2.53 40.07
C GLU A 133 -15.03 1.42 39.02
N SER A 134 -15.20 1.78 37.74
CA SER A 134 -15.48 0.86 36.63
C SER A 134 -14.36 0.74 35.59
N LEU A 135 -13.40 1.68 35.56
CA LEU A 135 -12.28 1.71 34.61
C LEU A 135 -10.96 1.80 35.39
N GLY A 136 -9.96 1.02 34.97
CA GLY A 136 -8.60 1.14 35.45
C GLY A 136 -7.86 2.33 34.86
N ASP A 137 -6.60 2.47 35.24
CA ASP A 137 -5.65 3.45 34.68
C ASP A 137 -5.00 2.84 33.43
N TYR A 138 -5.63 3.02 32.27
CA TYR A 138 -5.21 2.39 30.99
C TYR A 138 -4.37 3.35 30.16
N THR A 139 -3.13 3.57 30.55
CA THR A 139 -2.17 4.45 29.87
C THR A 139 -1.22 3.70 28.90
N GLY A 140 -1.48 2.43 28.64
CA GLY A 140 -0.61 1.57 27.83
C GLY A 140 0.56 0.95 28.59
N LYS A 141 0.65 1.16 29.92
CA LYS A 141 1.70 0.58 30.76
C LYS A 141 1.70 -0.95 30.68
N GLY A 142 2.86 -1.52 30.34
CA GLY A 142 3.01 -2.98 30.18
C GLY A 142 2.58 -3.52 28.81
N VAL A 143 2.31 -2.66 27.86
CA VAL A 143 1.97 -2.99 26.46
C VAL A 143 3.05 -2.47 25.53
N VAL A 144 3.31 -3.16 24.42
CA VAL A 144 4.14 -2.68 23.32
C VAL A 144 3.23 -2.06 22.26
N VAL A 145 3.53 -0.83 21.85
CA VAL A 145 2.93 -0.18 20.68
C VAL A 145 3.97 -0.16 19.57
N GLY A 146 3.68 -0.88 18.49
CA GLY A 146 4.49 -0.90 17.28
C GLY A 146 3.93 0.06 16.24
N ILE A 147 4.80 0.83 15.59
CA ILE A 147 4.45 1.70 14.47
C ILE A 147 5.28 1.28 13.27
N VAL A 148 4.62 0.83 12.20
CA VAL A 148 5.26 0.51 10.92
C VAL A 148 4.90 1.62 9.94
N ASP A 149 5.87 2.51 9.67
CA ASP A 149 5.64 3.77 8.98
C ASP A 149 6.97 4.33 8.43
N ASN A 150 7.00 5.58 7.95
CA ASN A 150 8.20 6.30 7.52
C ASN A 150 8.17 7.76 8.01
N GLY A 151 9.36 8.37 8.13
CA GLY A 151 9.50 9.75 8.59
C GLY A 151 9.59 9.85 10.11
N PHE A 152 10.34 8.96 10.73
CA PHE A 152 10.57 8.96 12.17
C PHE A 152 11.73 9.88 12.58
N GLU A 153 11.53 10.68 13.63
CA GLU A 153 12.59 11.17 14.50
C GLU A 153 12.72 10.22 15.68
N TYR A 154 13.75 9.39 15.69
CA TYR A 154 13.90 8.28 16.64
C TYR A 154 14.01 8.69 18.10
N ALA A 155 14.57 9.87 18.38
CA ALA A 155 14.75 10.42 19.72
C ALA A 155 13.91 11.69 19.95
N HIS A 156 12.72 11.77 19.32
CA HIS A 156 11.81 12.90 19.52
C HIS A 156 11.46 13.07 21.01
N ALA A 157 11.34 14.32 21.47
CA ALA A 157 11.06 14.63 22.87
C ALA A 157 9.80 13.93 23.41
N ASP A 158 8.79 13.80 22.57
CA ASP A 158 7.50 13.14 22.88
C ASP A 158 7.61 11.62 23.12
N PHE A 159 8.75 11.02 22.76
CA PHE A 159 9.03 9.58 22.98
C PHE A 159 10.00 9.34 24.15
N LEU A 160 10.46 10.41 24.79
CA LEU A 160 11.34 10.33 25.96
C LEU A 160 10.51 10.30 27.24
N LYS A 161 11.09 9.73 28.29
CA LYS A 161 10.53 9.85 29.64
C LYS A 161 10.65 11.29 30.15
N ASN A 162 9.89 11.65 31.16
CA ASN A 162 9.79 13.00 31.72
C ASN A 162 11.13 13.66 32.10
N ASN A 163 12.20 12.88 32.25
CA ASN A 163 13.54 13.37 32.53
C ASN A 163 14.37 13.69 31.27
N TYR A 164 13.86 13.40 30.06
CA TYR A 164 14.52 13.54 28.76
C TYR A 164 15.87 12.82 28.63
N THR A 165 16.22 11.94 29.57
CA THR A 165 17.47 11.16 29.58
C THR A 165 17.26 9.70 29.23
N GLU A 166 16.03 9.23 29.27
CA GLU A 166 15.61 7.89 28.92
C GLU A 166 14.55 7.91 27.84
N THR A 167 14.54 6.88 26.98
CA THR A 167 13.52 6.71 25.94
C THR A 167 12.53 5.62 26.31
N ARG A 168 11.31 5.73 25.79
CA ARG A 168 10.33 4.64 25.73
C ARG A 168 10.42 3.85 24.43
N VAL A 169 11.19 4.35 23.44
CA VAL A 169 11.49 3.61 22.22
C VAL A 169 12.45 2.48 22.58
N ALA A 170 11.94 1.28 22.65
CA ALA A 170 12.71 0.09 23.01
C ALA A 170 13.55 -0.45 21.85
N ARG A 171 13.04 -0.27 20.61
CA ARG A 171 13.68 -0.71 19.38
C ARG A 171 13.32 0.22 18.24
N VAL A 172 14.27 0.43 17.34
CA VAL A 172 14.06 0.98 16.01
C VAL A 172 14.63 0.02 15.00
N TRP A 173 13.89 -0.31 13.97
CA TRP A 173 14.40 -1.01 12.80
C TRP A 173 14.20 -0.15 11.55
N ASP A 174 15.30 0.39 11.03
CA ASP A 174 15.34 1.09 9.75
C ASP A 174 15.64 0.07 8.64
N GLN A 175 14.61 -0.37 7.94
CA GLN A 175 14.74 -1.39 6.89
C GLN A 175 15.40 -0.88 5.62
N SER A 176 15.46 0.44 5.42
CA SER A 176 16.10 1.08 4.27
C SER A 176 17.58 1.39 4.50
N ALA A 177 18.06 1.29 5.73
CA ALA A 177 19.46 1.54 6.06
C ALA A 177 20.39 0.56 5.33
N THR A 178 21.41 1.11 4.68
CA THR A 178 22.44 0.33 3.94
C THR A 178 23.68 0.05 4.77
N SER A 179 23.73 0.57 5.99
CA SER A 179 24.83 0.38 6.95
C SER A 179 24.27 0.27 8.37
N GLY A 180 24.99 -0.40 9.24
CA GLY A 180 24.57 -0.68 10.62
C GLY A 180 24.43 -2.18 10.85
N THR A 181 23.98 -2.56 12.06
CA THR A 181 23.74 -3.96 12.42
C THR A 181 22.28 -4.29 12.17
N ALA A 182 22.02 -5.21 11.26
CA ALA A 182 20.68 -5.70 10.99
C ALA A 182 20.15 -6.55 12.17
N PRO A 183 18.82 -6.60 12.41
CA PRO A 183 18.25 -7.60 13.30
C PRO A 183 18.62 -9.02 12.80
N GLU A 184 19.19 -9.84 13.67
CA GLU A 184 19.79 -11.14 13.30
C GLU A 184 18.85 -12.02 12.47
N LYS A 185 17.59 -12.10 12.84
CA LYS A 185 16.57 -12.92 12.18
C LYS A 185 16.24 -12.47 10.76
N TYR A 186 16.36 -11.17 10.47
CA TYR A 186 15.92 -10.57 9.22
C TYR A 186 17.08 -10.27 8.26
N GLY A 187 18.26 -9.94 8.79
CA GLY A 187 19.50 -9.82 8.02
C GLY A 187 19.59 -8.63 7.07
N TYR A 188 18.74 -7.60 7.23
CA TYR A 188 18.78 -6.37 6.43
C TYR A 188 18.37 -5.14 7.24
N GLY A 189 18.68 -3.94 6.70
CA GLY A 189 18.46 -2.70 7.41
C GLY A 189 19.42 -2.51 8.58
N ALA A 190 19.03 -1.66 9.54
CA ALA A 190 19.77 -1.43 10.77
C ALA A 190 18.83 -1.37 11.98
N GLU A 191 19.24 -1.98 13.08
CA GLU A 191 18.55 -1.96 14.36
C GLU A 191 19.25 -1.01 15.34
N TYR A 192 18.46 -0.19 16.04
CA TYR A 192 18.96 0.70 17.10
C TYR A 192 18.21 0.37 18.40
N THR A 193 18.97 0.12 19.47
CA THR A 193 18.45 -0.40 20.74
C THR A 193 18.69 0.53 21.93
N THR A 194 19.49 1.57 21.71
CA THR A 194 19.83 2.54 22.74
C THR A 194 19.50 3.97 22.31
N LEU A 195 19.20 4.83 23.29
CA LEU A 195 18.94 6.25 23.01
C LEU A 195 20.13 6.95 22.34
N ASN A 196 21.37 6.52 22.64
CA ASN A 196 22.55 7.10 22.02
C ASN A 196 22.64 6.76 20.53
N GLU A 197 22.38 5.52 20.13
CA GLU A 197 22.31 5.12 18.72
C GLU A 197 21.21 5.91 17.98
N MET A 198 20.01 6.01 18.58
CA MET A 198 18.88 6.75 18.03
C MET A 198 19.19 8.24 17.85
N LYS A 199 19.88 8.87 18.83
CA LYS A 199 20.34 10.26 18.72
C LYS A 199 21.41 10.45 17.66
N LEU A 200 22.30 9.47 17.49
CA LEU A 200 23.35 9.52 16.47
C LEU A 200 22.79 9.39 15.07
N GLN A 201 21.87 8.44 14.88
CA GLN A 201 21.22 8.20 13.60
C GLN A 201 20.17 9.26 13.24
N ARG A 202 19.50 9.86 14.25
CA ARG A 202 18.52 10.96 14.14
C ARG A 202 17.16 10.54 13.56
N CYS A 203 17.11 10.20 12.28
CA CYS A 203 15.87 9.89 11.54
C CYS A 203 16.17 8.90 10.41
N ASP A 204 15.15 8.27 9.88
CA ASP A 204 15.21 7.45 8.66
C ASP A 204 15.29 8.33 7.41
N MET A 205 14.44 9.35 7.33
CA MET A 205 14.38 10.27 6.20
C MET A 205 13.93 11.67 6.60
N SER A 206 14.22 12.65 5.73
CA SER A 206 13.86 14.07 5.93
C SER A 206 12.77 14.57 4.99
N LYS A 207 12.21 13.71 4.15
CA LYS A 207 11.18 14.09 3.16
C LYS A 207 9.76 14.02 3.70
N THR A 208 9.55 13.31 4.78
CA THR A 208 8.29 13.20 5.50
C THR A 208 8.53 13.15 7.00
N PHE A 209 7.50 13.43 7.78
CA PHE A 209 7.46 13.30 9.24
C PHE A 209 6.32 12.40 9.71
N HIS A 210 5.67 11.70 8.79
CA HIS A 210 4.43 10.97 9.00
C HIS A 210 4.53 9.97 10.15
N GLY A 211 5.55 9.12 10.18
CA GLY A 211 5.75 8.15 11.25
C GLY A 211 5.97 8.78 12.63
N THR A 212 6.63 9.95 12.71
CA THR A 212 6.74 10.72 13.96
C THR A 212 5.39 11.19 14.44
N HIS A 213 4.56 11.68 13.52
CA HIS A 213 3.23 12.18 13.81
C HIS A 213 2.29 11.06 14.29
N VAL A 214 2.25 9.94 13.57
CA VAL A 214 1.48 8.74 13.93
C VAL A 214 1.92 8.17 15.28
N ALA A 215 3.24 8.06 15.52
CA ALA A 215 3.77 7.58 16.80
C ALA A 215 3.40 8.51 17.96
N GLY A 216 3.39 9.83 17.74
CA GLY A 216 2.95 10.82 18.71
C GLY A 216 1.48 10.64 19.09
N ILE A 217 0.59 10.43 18.11
CA ILE A 217 -0.84 10.14 18.35
C ILE A 217 -1.00 8.85 19.16
N ALA A 218 -0.32 7.79 18.74
CA ALA A 218 -0.48 6.48 19.37
C ALA A 218 0.11 6.43 20.78
N ALA A 219 1.32 7.00 20.98
CA ALA A 219 2.09 6.76 22.18
C ALA A 219 2.98 7.95 22.63
N GLY A 220 2.69 9.19 22.22
CA GLY A 220 3.36 10.37 22.74
C GLY A 220 3.21 10.50 24.26
N SER A 221 4.23 10.99 24.97
CA SER A 221 4.27 11.01 26.43
C SER A 221 4.41 12.39 27.07
N ASP A 222 4.55 13.43 26.27
CA ASP A 222 4.75 14.76 26.83
C ASP A 222 3.45 15.34 27.39
N GLN A 223 3.13 14.94 28.62
CA GLN A 223 1.96 15.43 29.35
C GLN A 223 2.03 16.92 29.72
N SER A 224 3.18 17.59 29.52
CA SER A 224 3.26 19.06 29.63
C SER A 224 2.57 19.75 28.44
N SER A 225 2.38 19.03 27.34
CA SER A 225 1.57 19.41 26.20
C SER A 225 0.18 18.75 26.27
N LYS A 226 -0.86 19.42 25.78
CA LYS A 226 -2.18 18.81 25.56
C LYS A 226 -2.21 17.80 24.42
N TYR A 227 -1.12 17.66 23.66
CA TYR A 227 -1.02 16.85 22.45
C TYR A 227 -0.34 15.50 22.67
N TYR A 228 -0.25 14.99 23.89
CA TYR A 228 0.27 13.64 24.15
C TYR A 228 -0.67 12.53 23.60
N GLY A 229 -0.12 11.33 23.43
CA GLY A 229 -0.78 10.21 22.74
C GLY A 229 -1.80 9.44 23.58
N VAL A 230 -2.37 8.41 22.93
CA VAL A 230 -3.38 7.51 23.51
C VAL A 230 -2.79 6.56 24.55
N ALA A 231 -1.54 6.10 24.34
CA ALA A 231 -0.85 5.16 25.22
C ALA A 231 0.48 5.74 25.75
N PRO A 232 0.45 6.82 26.58
CA PRO A 232 1.64 7.57 26.98
C PRO A 232 2.66 6.80 27.83
N ASP A 233 2.29 5.64 28.40
CA ASP A 233 3.18 4.77 29.18
C ASP A 233 3.57 3.47 28.49
N ALA A 234 3.19 3.29 27.22
CA ALA A 234 3.56 2.10 26.45
C ALA A 234 5.06 2.07 26.08
N ASP A 235 5.63 0.89 25.95
CA ASP A 235 6.90 0.72 25.23
C ASP A 235 6.65 0.91 23.72
N ILE A 236 7.56 1.58 23.03
CA ILE A 236 7.43 1.90 21.61
C ILE A 236 8.43 1.08 20.80
N VAL A 237 7.98 0.52 19.68
CA VAL A 237 8.85 -0.07 18.65
C VAL A 237 8.55 0.62 17.33
N LEU A 238 9.58 1.23 16.73
CA LEU A 238 9.46 1.94 15.46
C LEU A 238 10.08 1.08 14.36
N VAL A 239 9.35 0.91 13.26
CA VAL A 239 9.86 0.24 12.06
C VAL A 239 9.69 1.18 10.88
N SER A 240 10.81 1.67 10.35
CA SER A 240 10.85 2.41 9.09
C SER A 240 10.88 1.41 7.94
N PHE A 241 9.74 1.26 7.23
CA PHE A 241 9.60 0.24 6.21
C PHE A 241 10.23 0.66 4.86
N SER A 242 10.67 -0.31 4.06
CA SER A 242 11.40 -0.08 2.81
C SER A 242 10.48 0.14 1.59
N SER A 243 9.31 0.73 1.77
CA SER A 243 8.31 1.05 0.72
C SER A 243 7.74 -0.17 -0.04
N GLN A 244 7.85 -1.38 0.53
CA GLN A 244 7.31 -2.61 -0.03
C GLN A 244 6.35 -3.26 0.97
N ASN A 245 5.21 -3.80 0.50
CA ASN A 245 4.26 -4.50 1.38
C ASN A 245 4.87 -5.72 2.09
N THR A 246 5.85 -6.40 1.48
CA THR A 246 6.60 -7.49 2.14
C THR A 246 7.38 -6.98 3.36
N SER A 247 7.97 -5.79 3.28
CA SER A 247 8.71 -5.19 4.39
C SER A 247 7.79 -4.74 5.53
N VAL A 248 6.53 -4.42 5.23
CA VAL A 248 5.50 -4.15 6.23
C VAL A 248 5.22 -5.40 7.06
N ILE A 249 5.03 -6.56 6.41
CA ILE A 249 4.81 -7.84 7.09
C ILE A 249 6.01 -8.22 7.96
N ASP A 250 7.24 -8.07 7.45
CA ASP A 250 8.45 -8.30 8.24
C ASP A 250 8.52 -7.34 9.45
N GLY A 251 8.13 -6.08 9.26
CA GLY A 251 8.06 -5.07 10.30
C GLY A 251 7.07 -5.43 11.42
N ILE A 252 5.86 -5.83 11.06
CA ILE A 252 4.84 -6.28 12.03
C ILE A 252 5.34 -7.50 12.80
N LYS A 253 5.90 -8.48 12.07
CA LYS A 253 6.46 -9.68 12.68
C LYS A 253 7.60 -9.37 13.67
N TYR A 254 8.50 -8.44 13.30
CA TYR A 254 9.58 -7.97 14.16
C TYR A 254 9.06 -7.35 15.47
N VAL A 255 8.02 -6.51 15.38
CA VAL A 255 7.39 -5.93 16.58
C VAL A 255 6.80 -7.00 17.49
N PHE A 256 6.08 -7.98 16.93
CA PHE A 256 5.52 -9.08 17.71
C PHE A 256 6.61 -9.98 18.31
N ASP A 257 7.69 -10.28 17.59
CA ASP A 257 8.84 -11.04 18.11
C ASP A 257 9.49 -10.32 19.30
N TYR A 258 9.63 -8.98 19.21
CA TYR A 258 10.11 -8.20 20.35
C TYR A 258 9.17 -8.29 21.55
N ALA A 259 7.87 -8.05 21.34
CA ALA A 259 6.87 -8.09 22.39
C ALA A 259 6.83 -9.46 23.10
N GLU A 260 6.88 -10.55 22.35
CA GLU A 260 6.98 -11.91 22.86
C GLU A 260 8.26 -12.10 23.69
N SER A 261 9.40 -11.60 23.23
CA SER A 261 10.69 -11.71 23.93
C SER A 261 10.68 -11.04 25.30
N VAL A 262 9.84 -10.04 25.51
CA VAL A 262 9.68 -9.33 26.80
C VAL A 262 8.39 -9.69 27.54
N GLY A 263 7.62 -10.67 27.02
CA GLY A 263 6.41 -11.20 27.65
C GLY A 263 5.26 -10.18 27.75
N LYS A 264 5.13 -9.26 26.79
CA LYS A 264 4.10 -8.21 26.76
C LYS A 264 3.11 -8.40 25.61
N PRO A 265 1.83 -8.06 25.80
CA PRO A 265 0.91 -7.89 24.68
C PRO A 265 1.34 -6.72 23.79
N CYS A 266 0.90 -6.75 22.54
CA CYS A 266 1.32 -5.77 21.53
C CYS A 266 0.16 -5.35 20.64
N VAL A 267 0.15 -4.06 20.29
CA VAL A 267 -0.68 -3.48 19.25
C VAL A 267 0.23 -2.86 18.18
N VAL A 268 0.03 -3.23 16.92
CA VAL A 268 0.76 -2.66 15.79
C VAL A 268 -0.17 -1.76 14.98
N ASN A 269 0.25 -0.52 14.76
CA ASN A 269 -0.42 0.42 13.87
C ASN A 269 0.24 0.40 12.49
N ILE A 270 -0.59 0.32 11.45
CA ILE A 270 -0.24 0.49 10.03
C ILE A 270 -1.11 1.57 9.42
N SER A 271 -0.50 2.76 9.18
CA SER A 271 -1.18 3.91 8.57
C SER A 271 -0.75 4.05 7.10
N LEU A 272 -1.00 3.00 6.31
CA LEU A 272 -0.57 2.88 4.91
C LEU A 272 -1.51 1.94 4.14
N GLY A 273 -1.49 2.01 2.81
CA GLY A 273 -2.32 1.16 1.97
C GLY A 273 -1.96 1.20 0.48
N THR A 274 -2.64 0.39 -0.30
CA THR A 274 -2.59 0.33 -1.77
C THR A 274 -3.95 -0.11 -2.29
N HIS A 275 -4.22 0.07 -3.59
CA HIS A 275 -5.40 -0.51 -4.24
C HIS A 275 -5.04 -1.70 -5.16
N LEU A 276 -3.87 -2.30 -4.96
CA LEU A 276 -3.48 -3.49 -5.71
C LEU A 276 -3.86 -4.74 -4.92
N GLY A 277 -4.86 -5.47 -5.41
CA GLY A 277 -5.39 -6.68 -4.80
C GLY A 277 -6.88 -6.87 -5.03
N PRO A 278 -7.44 -8.02 -4.61
CA PRO A 278 -8.83 -8.41 -4.87
C PRO A 278 -9.87 -7.68 -4.01
N HIS A 279 -9.45 -6.94 -2.99
CA HIS A 279 -10.30 -6.25 -2.01
C HIS A 279 -11.35 -7.16 -1.32
N ASP A 280 -10.97 -8.42 -1.05
CA ASP A 280 -11.82 -9.44 -0.40
C ASP A 280 -11.17 -10.12 0.81
N GLY A 281 -9.94 -9.72 1.17
CA GLY A 281 -9.19 -10.32 2.29
C GLY A 281 -8.47 -11.61 1.94
N THR A 282 -8.37 -11.98 0.66
CA THR A 282 -7.68 -13.20 0.21
C THR A 282 -6.28 -12.95 -0.35
N SER A 283 -5.83 -11.70 -0.41
CA SER A 283 -4.50 -11.37 -0.91
C SER A 283 -3.39 -12.08 -0.11
N ALA A 284 -2.20 -12.21 -0.68
CA ALA A 284 -1.05 -12.77 0.03
C ALA A 284 -0.71 -11.95 1.29
N THR A 285 -0.94 -10.64 1.24
CA THR A 285 -0.78 -9.74 2.39
C THR A 285 -1.79 -10.06 3.48
N ASP A 286 -3.08 -10.19 3.15
CA ASP A 286 -4.13 -10.48 4.13
C ASP A 286 -3.91 -11.83 4.82
N ARG A 287 -3.54 -12.86 4.05
CA ARG A 287 -3.20 -14.17 4.61
C ARG A 287 -2.00 -14.12 5.56
N ALA A 288 -0.99 -13.31 5.22
CA ALA A 288 0.16 -13.12 6.11
C ALA A 288 -0.22 -12.36 7.38
N LEU A 289 -1.11 -11.37 7.30
CA LEU A 289 -1.65 -10.64 8.47
C LEU A 289 -2.46 -11.56 9.38
N ALA A 290 -3.33 -12.41 8.82
CA ALA A 290 -4.12 -13.38 9.57
C ALA A 290 -3.25 -14.34 10.41
N GLU A 291 -2.11 -14.78 9.88
CA GLU A 291 -1.16 -15.65 10.62
C GLU A 291 -0.42 -14.89 11.74
N LEU A 292 -0.36 -13.57 11.68
CA LEU A 292 0.32 -12.74 12.69
C LEU A 292 -0.58 -12.38 13.87
N VAL A 293 -1.88 -12.21 13.64
CA VAL A 293 -2.87 -11.84 14.66
C VAL A 293 -3.11 -13.01 15.61
N GLY A 294 -3.40 -12.71 16.87
CA GLY A 294 -3.70 -13.72 17.89
C GLY A 294 -3.82 -13.13 19.28
N PRO A 295 -4.02 -13.96 20.32
CA PRO A 295 -4.10 -13.46 21.68
C PRO A 295 -2.90 -12.60 22.08
N GLY A 296 -3.16 -11.34 22.47
CA GLY A 296 -2.11 -10.37 22.80
C GLY A 296 -1.36 -9.79 21.59
N ARG A 297 -1.78 -10.07 20.35
CA ARG A 297 -1.21 -9.56 19.12
C ARG A 297 -2.31 -8.96 18.26
N ILE A 298 -2.41 -7.64 18.24
CA ILE A 298 -3.46 -6.88 17.56
C ILE A 298 -2.82 -6.02 16.47
N ILE A 299 -3.46 -5.96 15.32
CA ILE A 299 -3.10 -5.07 14.22
C ILE A 299 -4.26 -4.10 13.99
N VAL A 300 -3.94 -2.81 13.88
CA VAL A 300 -4.89 -1.75 13.52
C VAL A 300 -4.41 -1.10 12.24
N GLY A 301 -5.27 -1.04 11.22
CA GLY A 301 -5.00 -0.47 9.92
C GLY A 301 -5.88 0.72 9.60
N ALA A 302 -5.43 1.59 8.70
CA ALA A 302 -6.20 2.71 8.21
C ALA A 302 -7.10 2.30 7.03
N ALA A 303 -8.29 2.90 6.95
CA ALA A 303 -9.24 2.66 5.87
C ALA A 303 -8.74 3.17 4.50
N GLY A 304 -8.06 4.32 4.48
CA GLY A 304 -7.62 4.99 3.26
C GLY A 304 -8.12 6.44 3.17
N ASN A 305 -7.61 7.18 2.17
CA ASN A 305 -7.93 8.59 1.95
C ASN A 305 -8.66 8.84 0.61
N GLU A 306 -9.21 7.81 0.00
CA GLU A 306 -9.81 7.84 -1.34
C GLU A 306 -11.34 7.90 -1.32
N GLY A 307 -11.96 8.16 -0.16
CA GLY A 307 -13.42 8.16 0.02
C GLY A 307 -14.19 9.25 -0.73
N ALA A 308 -13.50 10.23 -1.34
CA ALA A 308 -14.08 11.25 -2.21
C ALA A 308 -13.57 11.17 -3.65
N THR A 309 -12.82 10.11 -3.99
CA THR A 309 -12.21 9.95 -5.31
C THR A 309 -12.86 8.80 -6.09
N GLN A 310 -12.93 8.94 -7.42
CA GLN A 310 -13.50 7.94 -8.30
C GLN A 310 -12.42 6.90 -8.72
N VAL A 311 -11.71 6.37 -7.75
CA VAL A 311 -10.62 5.39 -7.98
C VAL A 311 -11.13 4.00 -8.28
N HIS A 312 -12.39 3.73 -8.00
CA HIS A 312 -13.05 2.45 -8.23
C HIS A 312 -14.09 2.56 -9.35
N ALA A 313 -14.28 1.48 -10.11
CA ALA A 313 -15.42 1.31 -11.01
C ALA A 313 -15.81 -0.16 -11.05
N SER A 314 -17.12 -0.43 -11.14
CA SER A 314 -17.64 -1.79 -11.20
C SER A 314 -18.84 -1.93 -12.11
N LYS A 315 -19.08 -3.16 -12.58
CA LYS A 315 -20.29 -3.53 -13.30
C LYS A 315 -20.65 -4.99 -13.08
N THR A 316 -21.92 -5.25 -12.74
CA THR A 316 -22.50 -6.58 -12.84
C THR A 316 -23.06 -6.76 -14.25
N PHE A 317 -22.55 -7.74 -15.00
CA PHE A 317 -22.94 -8.04 -16.36
C PHE A 317 -24.28 -8.74 -16.42
N LYS A 318 -25.08 -8.42 -17.44
CA LYS A 318 -26.43 -8.95 -17.64
C LYS A 318 -26.59 -9.48 -19.06
N GLU A 319 -27.62 -10.28 -19.29
CA GLU A 319 -27.96 -10.73 -20.65
C GLU A 319 -28.08 -9.54 -21.61
N GLY A 320 -27.30 -9.59 -22.70
CA GLY A 320 -27.25 -8.53 -23.70
C GLY A 320 -26.44 -7.28 -23.29
N ASP A 321 -25.91 -7.22 -22.04
CA ASP A 321 -25.10 -6.10 -21.52
C ASP A 321 -23.85 -6.60 -20.79
N THR A 322 -22.94 -7.21 -21.54
CA THR A 322 -21.70 -7.85 -21.07
C THR A 322 -20.45 -7.00 -21.27
N ILE A 323 -20.59 -5.71 -21.59
CA ILE A 323 -19.45 -4.81 -21.87
C ILE A 323 -19.50 -3.62 -20.92
N MET A 324 -18.35 -3.30 -20.31
CA MET A 324 -18.10 -2.06 -19.58
C MET A 324 -17.02 -1.27 -20.30
N LYS A 325 -17.20 0.05 -20.41
CA LYS A 325 -16.20 0.99 -20.94
C LYS A 325 -15.97 2.12 -19.96
N THR A 326 -14.73 2.44 -19.68
CA THR A 326 -14.36 3.59 -18.83
C THR A 326 -13.11 4.27 -19.35
N MET A 327 -13.02 5.58 -19.17
CA MET A 327 -11.83 6.37 -19.48
C MET A 327 -11.03 6.58 -18.18
N ILE A 328 -9.73 6.79 -18.32
CA ILE A 328 -8.81 7.06 -17.22
C ILE A 328 -8.48 8.54 -17.24
N GLY A 329 -8.87 9.25 -16.19
CA GLY A 329 -8.49 10.63 -15.91
C GLY A 329 -7.27 10.70 -15.02
N PHE A 330 -6.58 11.85 -15.06
CA PHE A 330 -5.47 12.16 -14.16
C PHE A 330 -5.78 13.46 -13.42
N ASN A 331 -5.61 13.46 -12.11
CA ASN A 331 -5.86 14.64 -11.26
C ASN A 331 -4.80 15.75 -11.49
N ASP A 332 -3.66 15.39 -12.09
CA ASP A 332 -2.63 16.34 -12.48
C ASP A 332 -2.84 16.77 -13.95
N ALA A 333 -3.21 18.03 -14.15
CA ALA A 333 -3.43 18.62 -15.46
C ALA A 333 -2.13 18.94 -16.23
N SER A 334 -0.94 18.59 -15.70
CA SER A 334 0.32 18.82 -16.40
C SER A 334 0.39 18.02 -17.72
N ALA A 335 0.92 18.60 -18.78
CA ALA A 335 1.07 17.96 -20.09
C ALA A 335 2.23 16.94 -20.17
N GLY A 336 2.74 16.46 -19.04
CA GLY A 336 3.88 15.57 -18.96
C GLY A 336 3.55 14.08 -19.07
N ALA A 337 4.56 13.25 -18.96
CA ALA A 337 4.43 11.80 -18.89
C ALA A 337 3.49 11.37 -17.76
N LYS A 338 2.60 10.42 -18.03
CA LYS A 338 1.64 9.86 -17.09
C LYS A 338 1.83 8.35 -16.98
N THR A 339 1.60 7.86 -15.78
CA THR A 339 1.51 6.42 -15.52
C THR A 339 0.18 6.14 -14.84
N ALA A 340 -0.51 5.09 -15.28
CA ALA A 340 -1.69 4.58 -14.60
C ALA A 340 -1.57 3.05 -14.47
N ARG A 341 -1.83 2.56 -13.27
CA ARG A 341 -1.88 1.13 -12.97
C ARG A 341 -3.30 0.80 -12.57
N ILE A 342 -3.97 0.00 -13.41
CA ILE A 342 -5.35 -0.41 -13.18
C ILE A 342 -5.37 -1.89 -12.85
N ASP A 343 -5.89 -2.22 -11.69
CA ASP A 343 -6.09 -3.59 -11.23
C ASP A 343 -7.55 -3.99 -11.40
N ILE A 344 -7.80 -5.08 -12.12
CA ILE A 344 -9.14 -5.49 -12.59
C ILE A 344 -9.37 -6.92 -12.13
N TRP A 345 -10.43 -7.12 -11.36
CA TRP A 345 -10.83 -8.40 -10.79
C TRP A 345 -12.26 -8.74 -11.17
N SER A 346 -12.53 -10.01 -11.49
CA SER A 346 -13.90 -10.50 -11.70
C SER A 346 -14.24 -11.58 -10.68
N ASP A 347 -15.49 -12.04 -10.72
CA ASP A 347 -15.94 -13.14 -9.88
C ASP A 347 -15.21 -14.44 -10.22
N LYS A 348 -15.15 -15.34 -9.23
CA LYS A 348 -14.59 -16.69 -9.38
C LYS A 348 -15.17 -17.39 -10.60
N ASP A 349 -14.30 -18.07 -11.34
CA ASP A 349 -14.63 -18.85 -12.53
C ASP A 349 -15.27 -18.04 -13.69
N ALA A 350 -15.32 -16.71 -13.59
CA ALA A 350 -15.86 -15.86 -14.65
C ALA A 350 -14.86 -15.69 -15.80
N ALA A 351 -15.38 -15.59 -17.03
CA ALA A 351 -14.54 -15.15 -18.14
C ALA A 351 -14.34 -13.63 -18.04
N LEU A 352 -13.09 -13.20 -18.12
CA LEU A 352 -12.68 -11.79 -18.12
C LEU A 352 -11.86 -11.51 -19.38
N LYS A 353 -12.27 -10.47 -20.12
CA LYS A 353 -11.57 -9.99 -21.32
C LYS A 353 -11.39 -8.49 -21.24
N VAL A 354 -10.19 -8.02 -21.55
CA VAL A 354 -9.81 -6.61 -21.42
C VAL A 354 -9.06 -6.12 -22.66
N LYS A 355 -9.48 -4.95 -23.16
CA LYS A 355 -8.75 -4.19 -24.18
C LYS A 355 -8.41 -2.81 -23.64
N ALA A 356 -7.23 -2.30 -23.99
CA ALA A 356 -6.88 -0.91 -23.83
C ALA A 356 -7.30 -0.12 -25.06
N VAL A 357 -7.76 1.10 -24.85
CA VAL A 357 -8.26 1.96 -25.91
C VAL A 357 -7.73 3.40 -25.78
N VAL A 358 -7.69 4.11 -26.91
CA VAL A 358 -7.58 5.57 -26.96
C VAL A 358 -8.92 6.12 -27.43
N VAL A 359 -9.42 7.15 -26.75
CA VAL A 359 -10.77 7.69 -26.92
C VAL A 359 -10.72 9.16 -27.27
N ASP A 360 -11.56 9.58 -28.22
CA ASP A 360 -11.87 10.99 -28.46
C ASP A 360 -12.96 11.45 -27.47
N THR A 361 -12.61 12.40 -26.60
CA THR A 361 -13.58 12.90 -25.60
C THR A 361 -14.64 13.82 -26.18
N ASN A 362 -14.55 14.22 -27.46
CA ASN A 362 -15.60 15.02 -28.11
C ASN A 362 -16.88 14.18 -28.32
N ASP A 363 -16.74 12.93 -28.76
CA ASP A 363 -17.87 12.07 -29.13
C ASP A 363 -17.86 10.68 -28.47
N GLY A 364 -16.78 10.31 -27.76
CA GLY A 364 -16.63 9.00 -27.14
C GLY A 364 -16.21 7.89 -28.11
N SER A 365 -15.78 8.23 -29.33
CA SER A 365 -15.30 7.24 -30.30
C SER A 365 -13.94 6.66 -29.92
N ILE A 366 -13.74 5.37 -30.21
CA ILE A 366 -12.47 4.70 -30.01
C ILE A 366 -11.60 4.92 -31.24
N LEU A 367 -10.43 5.53 -31.05
CA LEU A 367 -9.47 5.85 -32.11
C LEU A 367 -8.43 4.77 -32.31
N ALA A 368 -8.09 4.05 -31.25
CA ALA A 368 -7.16 2.93 -31.27
C ALA A 368 -7.54 1.93 -30.20
N GLU A 369 -7.37 0.64 -30.49
CA GLU A 369 -7.58 -0.43 -29.52
C GLU A 369 -6.46 -1.48 -29.60
N SER A 370 -6.15 -2.10 -28.46
CA SER A 370 -5.23 -3.23 -28.37
C SER A 370 -5.88 -4.54 -28.80
N SER A 371 -5.07 -5.60 -28.99
CA SER A 371 -5.58 -6.95 -28.90
C SER A 371 -6.20 -7.19 -27.51
N GLU A 372 -7.00 -8.22 -27.39
CA GLU A 372 -7.67 -8.61 -26.15
C GLU A 372 -6.75 -9.48 -25.29
N VAL A 373 -6.68 -9.20 -24.00
CA VAL A 373 -6.21 -10.10 -22.95
C VAL A 373 -7.43 -10.85 -22.41
N ALA A 374 -7.38 -12.17 -22.34
CA ALA A 374 -8.55 -12.99 -21.99
C ALA A 374 -8.16 -14.23 -21.20
N THR A 375 -9.01 -14.64 -20.24
CA THR A 375 -8.81 -15.84 -19.42
C THR A 375 -8.76 -17.14 -20.22
N ASP A 376 -9.38 -17.16 -21.40
CA ASP A 376 -9.44 -18.29 -22.34
C ASP A 376 -8.47 -18.14 -23.54
N GLY A 377 -7.56 -17.17 -23.50
CA GLY A 377 -6.71 -16.80 -24.63
C GLY A 377 -5.32 -16.29 -24.26
N ALA A 378 -4.96 -15.10 -24.78
CA ALA A 378 -3.67 -14.47 -24.54
C ALA A 378 -3.60 -13.87 -23.13
N ALA A 379 -2.59 -14.28 -22.36
CA ALA A 379 -2.43 -13.87 -20.96
C ALA A 379 -1.71 -12.51 -20.80
N ASP A 380 -0.65 -12.27 -21.59
CA ASP A 380 0.17 -11.06 -21.47
C ASP A 380 0.27 -10.33 -22.80
N MET A 381 0.25 -8.99 -22.76
CA MET A 381 0.27 -8.15 -23.95
C MET A 381 1.03 -6.86 -23.69
N LYS A 382 1.80 -6.42 -24.68
CA LYS A 382 2.28 -5.04 -24.77
C LYS A 382 1.75 -4.41 -26.07
N TYR A 383 1.13 -3.26 -25.93
CA TYR A 383 0.58 -2.50 -27.04
C TYR A 383 1.13 -1.07 -27.03
N THR A 384 1.79 -0.70 -28.11
CA THR A 384 2.21 0.70 -28.34
C THR A 384 1.11 1.41 -29.09
N PHE A 385 0.70 2.57 -28.61
CA PHE A 385 -0.34 3.36 -29.27
C PHE A 385 0.14 3.79 -30.66
N PRO A 386 -0.70 3.62 -31.70
CA PRO A 386 -0.31 3.94 -33.07
C PRO A 386 -0.17 5.45 -33.29
N ASP A 387 0.69 5.82 -34.24
CA ASP A 387 0.83 7.21 -34.66
C ASP A 387 -0.52 7.79 -35.11
N GLY A 388 -0.78 9.02 -34.73
CA GLY A 388 -2.00 9.74 -35.11
C GLY A 388 -3.23 9.50 -34.25
N CYS A 389 -3.17 8.59 -33.23
CA CYS A 389 -4.27 8.45 -32.28
C CYS A 389 -4.32 9.57 -31.23
N GLY A 390 -3.29 10.42 -31.15
CA GLY A 390 -3.21 11.56 -30.25
C GLY A 390 -2.77 11.21 -28.82
N VAL A 391 -2.23 10.01 -28.61
CA VAL A 391 -1.58 9.58 -27.36
C VAL A 391 -0.28 8.88 -27.71
N GLU A 392 0.82 9.35 -27.15
CA GLU A 392 2.12 8.68 -27.26
C GLU A 392 2.38 7.83 -26.03
N GLY A 393 2.79 6.58 -26.24
CA GLY A 393 3.09 5.68 -25.15
C GLY A 393 2.68 4.24 -25.41
N ASN A 394 2.51 3.50 -24.34
CA ASN A 394 2.13 2.10 -24.41
C ASN A 394 1.34 1.67 -23.17
N VAL A 395 0.69 0.52 -23.31
CA VAL A 395 0.13 -0.23 -22.19
C VAL A 395 0.72 -1.63 -22.18
N GLN A 396 0.98 -2.14 -20.99
CA GLN A 396 1.29 -3.55 -20.76
C GLN A 396 0.15 -4.13 -19.91
N MET A 397 -0.36 -5.28 -20.31
CA MET A 397 -1.34 -6.02 -19.51
C MET A 397 -0.82 -7.41 -19.21
N ALA A 398 -1.05 -7.87 -17.99
CA ALA A 398 -0.79 -9.23 -17.56
C ALA A 398 -2.03 -9.80 -16.91
N LEU A 399 -2.28 -11.10 -17.11
CA LEU A 399 -3.44 -11.81 -16.58
C LEU A 399 -2.99 -12.99 -15.74
N GLN A 400 -3.71 -13.23 -14.66
CA GLN A 400 -3.70 -14.51 -13.94
C GLN A 400 -5.13 -14.91 -13.54
N VAL A 401 -5.31 -16.19 -13.18
CA VAL A 401 -6.37 -16.64 -12.28
C VAL A 401 -5.69 -16.90 -10.94
N ASP A 402 -6.08 -16.16 -9.91
CA ASP A 402 -5.44 -16.27 -8.60
C ASP A 402 -5.69 -17.66 -8.01
N SER A 403 -4.61 -18.33 -7.58
CA SER A 403 -4.64 -19.72 -7.13
C SER A 403 -5.31 -19.93 -5.76
N HIS A 404 -5.68 -18.85 -5.05
CA HIS A 404 -6.27 -18.93 -3.72
C HIS A 404 -7.77 -18.65 -3.73
N ASN A 405 -8.22 -17.75 -4.61
CA ASN A 405 -9.63 -17.38 -4.69
C ASN A 405 -10.28 -17.77 -6.04
N ASP A 406 -9.51 -18.31 -6.99
CA ASP A 406 -9.93 -18.70 -8.35
C ASP A 406 -10.55 -17.52 -9.14
N ARG A 407 -10.22 -16.27 -8.76
CA ARG A 407 -10.69 -15.07 -9.43
C ARG A 407 -9.72 -14.64 -10.53
N PRO A 408 -10.22 -14.27 -11.71
CA PRO A 408 -9.37 -13.71 -12.75
C PRO A 408 -8.99 -12.27 -12.41
N GLU A 409 -7.70 -11.95 -12.62
CA GLU A 409 -7.09 -10.63 -12.46
C GLU A 409 -6.45 -10.21 -13.77
N VAL A 410 -6.68 -8.97 -14.19
CA VAL A 410 -5.89 -8.30 -15.23
C VAL A 410 -5.28 -7.03 -14.65
N LEU A 411 -3.96 -6.94 -14.68
CA LEU A 411 -3.26 -5.71 -14.33
C LEU A 411 -2.82 -4.98 -15.61
N ALA A 412 -3.34 -3.75 -15.80
CA ALA A 412 -2.99 -2.89 -16.93
C ALA A 412 -2.08 -1.74 -16.45
N LEU A 413 -0.89 -1.64 -17.03
CA LEU A 413 0.08 -0.59 -16.75
C LEU A 413 0.27 0.30 -17.98
N TYR A 414 -0.28 1.49 -17.92
CA TYR A 414 -0.11 2.54 -18.91
C TYR A 414 1.13 3.38 -18.62
N ARG A 415 1.90 3.66 -19.66
CA ARG A 415 2.99 4.64 -19.66
C ARG A 415 2.86 5.52 -20.88
N THR A 416 2.56 6.78 -20.66
CA THR A 416 2.34 7.77 -21.73
C THR A 416 3.29 8.94 -21.56
N SER A 417 3.75 9.51 -22.67
CA SER A 417 4.62 10.68 -22.70
C SER A 417 3.86 11.96 -23.06
N SER A 418 2.81 11.85 -23.85
CA SER A 418 1.99 13.00 -24.27
C SER A 418 0.56 12.61 -24.59
N PHE A 419 -0.33 13.61 -24.52
CA PHE A 419 -1.74 13.55 -24.93
C PHE A 419 -2.07 14.76 -25.76
N ASP A 420 -2.74 14.56 -26.89
CA ASP A 420 -3.44 15.65 -27.58
C ASP A 420 -4.65 16.11 -26.76
N ASN A 421 -5.09 17.33 -26.98
CA ASN A 421 -6.35 17.81 -26.42
C ASN A 421 -7.49 16.87 -26.83
N ASN A 422 -8.44 16.68 -25.91
CA ASN A 422 -9.59 15.81 -26.10
C ASN A 422 -9.25 14.33 -26.36
N ARG A 423 -8.14 13.84 -25.79
CA ARG A 423 -7.77 12.42 -25.81
C ARG A 423 -7.71 11.86 -24.39
N ARG A 424 -8.16 10.63 -24.25
CA ARG A 424 -8.01 9.82 -23.03
C ARG A 424 -7.57 8.41 -23.39
N ILE A 425 -6.84 7.78 -22.49
CA ILE A 425 -6.72 6.33 -22.45
C ILE A 425 -7.93 5.76 -21.72
N GLY A 426 -8.25 4.50 -21.98
CA GLY A 426 -9.38 3.85 -21.34
C GLY A 426 -9.34 2.34 -21.50
N LEU A 427 -10.37 1.70 -20.97
CA LEU A 427 -10.54 0.25 -20.98
C LEU A 427 -11.90 -0.14 -21.55
N VAL A 428 -11.91 -1.25 -22.27
CA VAL A 428 -13.12 -2.02 -22.60
C VAL A 428 -12.99 -3.37 -21.92
N VAL A 429 -13.92 -3.65 -21.01
CA VAL A 429 -13.95 -4.88 -20.22
C VAL A 429 -15.18 -5.68 -20.60
N THR A 430 -15.01 -6.95 -20.90
CA THR A 430 -16.10 -7.89 -21.20
C THR A 430 -16.05 -9.01 -20.17
N GLY A 431 -17.20 -9.32 -19.59
CA GLY A 431 -17.34 -10.39 -18.59
C GLY A 431 -18.48 -11.34 -18.89
N SER A 432 -18.54 -12.42 -18.13
CA SER A 432 -19.62 -13.40 -18.19
C SER A 432 -20.92 -12.78 -17.67
N GLU A 433 -22.05 -13.15 -18.26
CA GLU A 433 -23.36 -12.82 -17.72
C GLU A 433 -23.50 -13.30 -16.27
N GLY A 434 -24.03 -12.44 -15.40
CA GLY A 434 -24.20 -12.67 -13.97
C GLY A 434 -22.96 -12.38 -13.13
N SER A 435 -21.76 -12.26 -13.74
CA SER A 435 -20.54 -11.90 -12.99
C SER A 435 -20.42 -10.41 -12.78
N THR A 436 -19.65 -10.03 -11.75
CA THR A 436 -19.29 -8.65 -11.45
C THR A 436 -17.80 -8.45 -11.69
N VAL A 437 -17.45 -7.35 -12.34
CA VAL A 437 -16.09 -6.85 -12.42
C VAL A 437 -15.93 -5.67 -11.49
N HIS A 438 -14.81 -5.63 -10.77
CA HIS A 438 -14.33 -4.49 -10.02
C HIS A 438 -12.96 -4.07 -10.55
N MET A 439 -12.69 -2.78 -10.58
CA MET A 439 -11.38 -2.27 -10.98
C MET A 439 -10.99 -1.06 -10.15
N TRP A 440 -9.71 -0.93 -9.89
CA TRP A 440 -9.14 0.19 -9.15
C TRP A 440 -7.99 0.84 -9.91
N ASN A 441 -7.95 2.17 -9.85
CA ASN A 441 -6.74 2.90 -10.22
C ASN A 441 -5.81 2.92 -9.00
N CYS A 442 -4.72 2.15 -9.09
CA CYS A 442 -3.76 1.99 -7.99
C CYS A 442 -2.83 3.19 -7.82
N ASP A 443 -2.77 4.09 -8.81
CA ASP A 443 -2.04 5.34 -8.74
C ASP A 443 -3.01 6.45 -8.32
N VAL A 444 -2.96 6.92 -7.08
CA VAL A 444 -3.92 7.90 -6.48
C VAL A 444 -4.09 9.21 -7.27
N THR A 445 -3.36 9.40 -8.34
CA THR A 445 -3.51 10.55 -9.24
C THR A 445 -4.53 10.33 -10.34
N GLY A 446 -5.18 9.15 -10.40
CA GLY A 446 -6.11 8.79 -11.47
C GLY A 446 -7.51 8.44 -10.98
N ASN A 447 -8.49 8.64 -11.82
CA ASN A 447 -9.89 8.31 -11.61
C ASN A 447 -10.51 7.73 -12.88
N PHE A 448 -11.66 7.06 -12.73
CA PHE A 448 -12.44 6.57 -13.86
C PHE A 448 -13.50 7.58 -14.25
N LEU A 449 -13.68 7.79 -15.57
CA LEU A 449 -14.54 8.84 -16.12
C LEU A 449 -15.34 8.33 -17.31
N SER A 450 -16.56 8.84 -17.47
CA SER A 450 -17.35 8.72 -18.70
C SER A 450 -17.18 9.93 -19.62
N GLU A 451 -16.66 11.05 -19.11
CA GLU A 451 -16.70 12.38 -19.78
C GLU A 451 -18.12 12.75 -20.27
N GLY A 452 -19.17 12.22 -19.62
CA GLY A 452 -20.56 12.39 -20.02
C GLY A 452 -20.96 11.66 -21.30
N LYS A 453 -20.17 10.71 -21.79
CA LYS A 453 -20.41 10.00 -23.06
C LYS A 453 -21.28 8.76 -22.86
N ALA A 454 -22.29 8.61 -23.69
CA ALA A 454 -23.18 7.47 -23.65
C ALA A 454 -22.43 6.14 -23.84
N GLY A 455 -22.72 5.17 -22.98
CA GLY A 455 -22.08 3.84 -22.98
C GLY A 455 -20.69 3.80 -22.35
N TRP A 456 -20.22 4.90 -21.76
CA TRP A 456 -19.06 4.97 -20.91
C TRP A 456 -19.49 5.09 -19.43
N THR A 457 -18.69 4.57 -18.50
CA THR A 457 -18.98 4.47 -17.07
C THR A 457 -18.05 5.39 -16.30
N ASP A 458 -18.59 6.18 -15.37
CA ASP A 458 -17.82 6.90 -14.37
C ASP A 458 -17.37 5.95 -13.27
N GLY A 459 -16.29 6.33 -12.59
CA GLY A 459 -15.90 5.71 -11.34
C GLY A 459 -16.84 6.08 -10.19
N ASP A 460 -16.65 5.43 -9.09
CA ASP A 460 -17.35 5.70 -7.83
C ASP A 460 -16.38 5.73 -6.64
N ALA A 461 -16.88 6.17 -5.49
CA ALA A 461 -16.16 6.26 -4.23
C ALA A 461 -16.53 5.14 -3.24
N ASN A 462 -17.15 4.04 -3.72
CA ASN A 462 -17.37 2.83 -2.95
C ASN A 462 -16.19 1.87 -3.14
N TYR A 463 -16.08 0.86 -2.29
CA TYR A 463 -14.99 -0.13 -2.35
C TYR A 463 -13.60 0.51 -2.32
N THR A 464 -13.45 1.65 -1.64
CA THR A 464 -12.19 2.42 -1.58
C THR A 464 -11.33 2.09 -0.36
N ILE A 465 -11.72 1.10 0.46
CA ILE A 465 -10.85 0.60 1.55
C ILE A 465 -9.55 0.08 0.96
N ALA A 466 -8.43 0.57 1.48
CA ALA A 466 -7.12 0.20 1.00
C ALA A 466 -6.72 -1.22 1.43
N GLU A 467 -6.03 -1.94 0.57
CA GLU A 467 -5.28 -3.16 0.91
C GLU A 467 -4.16 -2.86 1.94
N ILE A 468 -3.55 -3.88 2.52
CA ILE A 468 -2.53 -3.79 3.58
C ILE A 468 -3.14 -3.31 4.91
N GLY A 469 -4.02 -4.13 5.47
CA GLY A 469 -4.63 -3.90 6.78
C GLY A 469 -5.98 -3.19 6.79
N GLY A 470 -6.44 -2.64 5.65
CA GLY A 470 -7.81 -2.12 5.53
C GLY A 470 -8.83 -3.23 5.26
N ILE A 471 -8.49 -4.18 4.40
CA ILE A 471 -9.40 -5.21 3.89
C ILE A 471 -9.41 -6.48 4.75
N SER A 472 -8.29 -6.84 5.37
CA SER A 472 -8.17 -8.09 6.13
C SER A 472 -9.28 -8.26 7.18
N PRO A 473 -9.93 -9.44 7.27
CA PRO A 473 -10.94 -9.70 8.30
C PRO A 473 -10.37 -9.73 9.72
N ASP A 474 -9.07 -10.00 9.86
CA ASP A 474 -8.39 -10.18 11.15
C ASP A 474 -7.74 -8.88 11.65
N VAL A 475 -7.81 -7.79 10.89
CA VAL A 475 -7.27 -6.47 11.24
C VAL A 475 -8.41 -5.52 11.58
N ILE A 476 -8.25 -4.74 12.65
CA ILE A 476 -9.20 -3.67 13.00
C ILE A 476 -8.93 -2.48 12.08
N THR A 477 -9.90 -2.13 11.25
CA THR A 477 -9.78 -1.01 10.30
C THR A 477 -10.47 0.22 10.83
N ALA A 478 -9.73 1.34 10.89
CA ALA A 478 -10.23 2.63 11.36
C ALA A 478 -10.45 3.62 10.19
N GLY A 479 -11.66 4.15 10.10
CA GLY A 479 -12.00 5.29 9.25
C GLY A 479 -11.88 6.61 10.01
N SER A 480 -11.99 7.73 9.29
CA SER A 480 -11.87 9.08 9.84
C SER A 480 -13.23 9.77 9.98
N TYR A 481 -13.41 10.50 11.09
CA TYR A 481 -14.47 11.50 11.23
C TYR A 481 -13.92 12.85 11.71
N ASN A 482 -14.67 13.93 11.45
CA ASN A 482 -14.24 15.29 11.72
C ASN A 482 -14.57 15.71 13.15
N THR A 483 -13.56 16.16 13.90
CA THR A 483 -13.72 16.66 15.27
C THR A 483 -13.44 18.15 15.41
N LYS A 484 -13.08 18.81 14.30
CA LYS A 484 -12.79 20.25 14.25
C LYS A 484 -13.30 20.84 12.95
N ASP A 485 -13.70 22.10 13.02
CA ASP A 485 -14.02 22.98 11.89
C ASP A 485 -12.92 24.02 11.64
N SER A 486 -11.97 24.15 12.58
CA SER A 486 -10.89 25.13 12.51
C SER A 486 -9.71 24.72 13.41
N TYR A 487 -8.55 25.32 13.19
CA TYR A 487 -7.41 25.23 14.10
C TYR A 487 -6.62 26.54 14.14
N GLN A 488 -5.86 26.74 15.22
CA GLN A 488 -5.00 27.91 15.40
C GLN A 488 -3.53 27.50 15.32
N ASN A 489 -2.75 28.21 14.49
CA ASN A 489 -1.31 27.99 14.44
C ASN A 489 -0.58 28.69 15.62
N PHE A 490 0.73 28.45 15.77
CA PHE A 490 1.53 29.01 16.84
C PHE A 490 1.64 30.53 16.81
N MET A 491 1.36 31.18 15.68
CA MET A 491 1.34 32.63 15.53
C MET A 491 -0.01 33.26 15.95
N GLY A 492 -1.00 32.44 16.31
CA GLY A 492 -2.34 32.86 16.68
C GLY A 492 -3.32 33.02 15.51
N ASN A 493 -2.92 32.70 14.28
CA ASN A 493 -3.82 32.73 13.13
C ASN A 493 -4.77 31.55 13.18
N VAL A 494 -6.06 31.79 12.93
CA VAL A 494 -7.08 30.75 12.83
C VAL A 494 -7.28 30.40 11.37
N TYR A 495 -7.38 29.10 11.08
CA TYR A 495 -7.65 28.53 9.78
C TYR A 495 -8.91 27.69 9.84
N ASP A 496 -9.94 28.11 9.11
CA ASP A 496 -11.18 27.37 8.98
C ASP A 496 -10.98 26.21 7.98
N LEU A 497 -11.51 25.05 8.31
CA LEU A 497 -11.53 23.89 7.43
C LEU A 497 -12.73 24.01 6.48
N ASN A 498 -12.49 23.81 5.18
CA ASN A 498 -13.57 23.87 4.21
C ASN A 498 -14.42 22.58 4.27
N PRO A 499 -15.70 22.63 4.70
CA PRO A 499 -16.54 21.44 4.80
C PRO A 499 -16.84 20.77 3.44
N GLU A 500 -16.69 21.47 2.31
CA GLU A 500 -16.79 20.87 0.97
C GLU A 500 -15.58 19.98 0.64
N VAL A 501 -14.47 20.13 1.37
CA VAL A 501 -13.24 19.35 1.18
C VAL A 501 -13.10 18.25 2.24
N VAL A 502 -13.37 18.58 3.51
CA VAL A 502 -13.14 17.64 4.62
C VAL A 502 -14.43 17.01 5.16
N GLY A 503 -15.60 17.58 4.90
CA GLY A 503 -16.89 17.19 5.49
C GLY A 503 -17.26 18.06 6.71
N ASN A 504 -18.47 17.88 7.21
CA ASN A 504 -18.96 18.63 8.36
C ASN A 504 -18.44 18.07 9.69
N LEU A 505 -18.47 18.91 10.72
CA LEU A 505 -18.14 18.52 12.10
C LEU A 505 -19.06 17.37 12.57
N GLY A 506 -18.46 16.33 13.16
CA GLY A 506 -19.15 15.12 13.64
C GLY A 506 -19.51 14.10 12.57
N GLU A 507 -19.28 14.38 11.29
CA GLU A 507 -19.53 13.46 10.18
C GLU A 507 -18.24 12.75 9.76
N ARG A 508 -18.39 11.66 8.96
CA ARG A 508 -17.27 11.01 8.30
C ARG A 508 -16.48 12.03 7.48
N SER A 509 -15.18 12.03 7.62
CA SER A 509 -14.32 12.84 6.75
C SER A 509 -14.52 12.43 5.28
N LEU A 510 -14.72 13.39 4.37
CA LEU A 510 -15.01 13.08 2.96
C LEU A 510 -13.92 12.22 2.31
N PHE A 511 -12.66 12.44 2.71
CA PHE A 511 -11.54 11.65 2.22
C PHE A 511 -11.50 10.21 2.79
N SER A 512 -12.14 9.95 3.94
CA SER A 512 -12.08 8.62 4.55
C SER A 512 -12.66 7.56 3.64
N SER A 513 -11.84 6.61 3.24
CA SER A 513 -12.25 5.47 2.43
C SER A 513 -13.36 4.65 3.09
N CYS A 514 -14.19 4.03 2.29
CA CYS A 514 -15.33 3.23 2.75
C CYS A 514 -15.52 1.98 1.89
N GLY A 515 -16.14 0.96 2.52
CA GLY A 515 -16.55 -0.26 1.87
C GLY A 515 -17.84 -0.15 1.06
N PRO A 516 -18.47 -1.28 0.80
CA PRO A 516 -18.12 -2.61 1.33
C PRO A 516 -16.83 -3.17 0.71
N THR A 517 -16.33 -4.31 1.22
CA THR A 517 -15.35 -5.14 0.53
C THR A 517 -16.00 -5.92 -0.60
N THR A 518 -15.23 -6.46 -1.55
CA THR A 518 -15.82 -7.17 -2.70
C THR A 518 -16.49 -8.51 -2.31
N ASP A 519 -16.17 -9.06 -1.13
CA ASP A 519 -16.86 -10.20 -0.53
C ASP A 519 -18.06 -9.79 0.35
N GLY A 520 -18.43 -8.49 0.38
CA GLY A 520 -19.63 -7.97 1.01
C GLY A 520 -19.52 -7.65 2.51
N ARG A 521 -18.34 -7.70 3.10
CA ARG A 521 -18.15 -7.28 4.50
C ARG A 521 -18.22 -5.76 4.64
N TYR A 522 -18.72 -5.30 5.78
CA TYR A 522 -18.67 -3.87 6.13
C TYR A 522 -17.28 -3.52 6.68
N LYS A 523 -16.62 -2.53 6.07
CA LYS A 523 -15.40 -1.89 6.50
C LYS A 523 -15.54 -0.37 6.30
N PRO A 524 -14.88 0.49 7.11
CA PRO A 524 -14.03 0.18 8.28
C PRO A 524 -14.86 -0.40 9.44
N ASP A 525 -14.17 -1.06 10.41
CA ASP A 525 -14.82 -1.64 11.59
C ASP A 525 -15.24 -0.57 12.59
N VAL A 526 -14.44 0.50 12.70
CA VAL A 526 -14.65 1.63 13.59
C VAL A 526 -14.29 2.94 12.88
N THR A 527 -14.70 4.06 13.47
CA THR A 527 -14.20 5.38 13.09
C THR A 527 -13.52 6.06 14.29
N ALA A 528 -12.52 6.86 13.99
CA ALA A 528 -11.80 7.65 14.97
C ALA A 528 -11.61 9.10 14.47
N PRO A 529 -11.36 10.07 15.35
CA PRO A 529 -10.96 11.41 14.95
C PRO A 529 -9.77 11.38 14.01
N GLY A 530 -9.90 11.93 12.78
CA GLY A 530 -8.86 11.80 11.77
C GLY A 530 -8.65 13.04 10.90
N CYS A 531 -9.35 14.13 11.13
CA CYS A 531 -9.18 15.37 10.39
C CYS A 531 -8.58 16.47 11.27
N ALA A 532 -7.58 17.19 10.76
CA ALA A 532 -6.86 18.29 11.42
C ALA A 532 -6.36 17.92 12.82
N ILE A 533 -5.72 16.77 12.94
CA ILE A 533 -5.16 16.28 14.20
C ILE A 533 -3.78 16.88 14.46
N VAL A 534 -3.51 17.22 15.69
CA VAL A 534 -2.24 17.80 16.12
C VAL A 534 -1.37 16.73 16.76
N SER A 535 -0.14 16.58 16.30
CA SER A 535 0.82 15.62 16.85
C SER A 535 2.27 16.03 16.60
N ALA A 536 3.19 15.20 17.08
CA ALA A 536 4.63 15.38 16.97
C ALA A 536 5.11 15.48 15.52
N THR A 537 6.14 16.29 15.28
CA THR A 537 6.80 16.40 13.97
C THR A 537 8.31 16.32 14.11
N SER A 538 8.96 15.77 13.09
CA SER A 538 10.41 15.64 13.05
C SER A 538 11.08 16.98 12.76
N LYS A 539 12.02 17.40 13.61
CA LYS A 539 12.86 18.58 13.36
C LYS A 539 13.81 18.40 12.17
N TYR A 540 14.00 17.19 11.68
CA TYR A 540 14.81 16.89 10.51
C TYR A 540 14.03 16.96 9.21
N TYR A 541 12.70 17.18 9.26
CA TYR A 541 11.89 17.39 8.08
C TYR A 541 12.32 18.66 7.35
N GLN A 542 12.58 18.53 6.05
CA GLN A 542 13.10 19.62 5.20
C GLN A 542 12.02 20.47 4.55
N GLY A 543 10.74 20.11 4.71
CA GLY A 543 9.61 20.92 4.24
C GLY A 543 9.35 22.11 5.15
N PHE A 544 8.49 23.02 4.68
CA PHE A 544 8.10 24.22 5.41
C PHE A 544 6.57 24.23 5.59
N PHE A 545 6.11 24.32 6.85
CA PHE A 545 4.69 24.29 7.17
C PHE A 545 4.27 25.33 8.22
N PRO A 546 4.53 26.65 8.03
CA PRO A 546 4.24 27.70 9.03
C PRO A 546 2.75 27.82 9.33
N LEU A 547 1.87 27.44 8.38
CA LEU A 547 0.42 27.49 8.55
C LEU A 547 -0.11 26.36 9.42
N THR A 548 0.59 25.23 9.45
CA THR A 548 0.18 24.03 10.18
C THR A 548 0.85 23.88 11.54
N THR A 549 1.92 24.63 11.82
CA THR A 549 2.62 24.58 13.12
C THR A 549 1.75 25.16 14.22
N VAL A 550 1.42 24.36 15.23
CA VAL A 550 0.60 24.77 16.38
C VAL A 550 1.42 24.98 17.65
N ASP A 551 2.58 24.38 17.79
CA ASP A 551 3.49 24.56 18.92
C ASP A 551 4.95 24.43 18.48
N LYS A 552 5.83 25.19 19.14
CA LYS A 552 7.29 25.14 18.96
C LYS A 552 7.97 24.90 20.28
N SER A 553 9.02 24.13 20.29
CA SER A 553 9.80 23.88 21.50
C SER A 553 11.29 24.00 21.27
N SER A 554 12.04 24.12 22.37
CA SER A 554 13.49 24.00 22.41
C SER A 554 13.85 22.70 23.13
N TYR A 555 14.66 21.86 22.49
CA TYR A 555 15.19 20.64 23.05
C TYR A 555 16.69 20.54 22.77
N ASN A 556 17.51 20.37 23.82
CA ASN A 556 18.96 20.43 23.71
C ASN A 556 19.51 21.68 23.00
N ASN A 557 18.89 22.84 23.24
CA ASN A 557 19.17 24.16 22.63
C ASN A 557 18.80 24.30 21.13
N ASP A 558 18.15 23.31 20.54
CA ASP A 558 17.60 23.42 19.17
C ASP A 558 16.12 23.82 19.23
N TYR A 559 15.74 24.82 18.42
CA TYR A 559 14.33 25.16 18.20
C TYR A 559 13.80 24.41 16.98
N TYR A 560 12.63 23.76 17.12
CA TYR A 560 11.97 23.06 16.04
C TYR A 560 10.45 23.07 16.19
N ASP A 561 9.74 22.84 15.12
CA ASP A 561 8.30 22.64 15.16
C ASP A 561 8.02 21.31 15.85
N ARG A 562 7.30 21.35 16.95
CA ARG A 562 7.10 20.18 17.81
C ARG A 562 5.80 19.46 17.50
N PHE A 563 4.75 20.26 17.29
CA PHE A 563 3.42 19.75 16.98
C PHE A 563 2.85 20.51 15.79
N VAL A 564 2.34 19.75 14.84
CA VAL A 564 1.71 20.27 13.63
C VAL A 564 0.38 19.56 13.36
N THR A 565 -0.47 20.20 12.57
CA THR A 565 -1.58 19.55 11.88
C THR A 565 -1.25 19.50 10.39
N PRO A 566 -1.25 18.33 9.77
CA PRO A 566 -0.92 18.18 8.37
C PRO A 566 -1.99 18.77 7.43
#